data_4df6f156c5840d84f083b26e7dba10c5
#
_entry.id   4df6f156c5840d84f083b26e7dba10c5
#
_cell.length_a   1.000
_cell.length_b   1.000
_cell.length_c   1.000
_cell.angle_alpha   90.00
_cell.angle_beta   90.00
_cell.angle_gamma   90.00
#
_symmetry.space_group_name_H-M   'P 1'
#
loop_
_entity.id
_entity.type
_entity.pdbx_description
1 polymer ?
#
loop_
_entity_poly.entity_id
_entity_poly.type
_entity_poly.pdbx_seq_one_letter_code
_entity_poly.pdbx_strand_id
1 'polypeptide(L)'
;MVFGARCPLATPTAVRGLWHGSYAPGVSERIRIVIAKPGLDGHDRGAKIIARALRDAGMEVVYTGLHQTPEQIVQAVVQEDADAVGLSVLSGAHMTLFAKTLELLEQHGVSDVVVFGGGIIPDGDIPALEQLGVAKIFTPGATMDEIVAWVRANVAGSETNAAP
;
A
#
# COMPACT_ATOMS: atom_id res chain seq x y z
N MET A 1 51.09 -24.67 -14.06
CA MET A 1 50.21 -24.98 -12.93
C MET A 1 49.66 -23.69 -12.37
N VAL A 2 48.43 -23.37 -12.68
CA VAL A 2 47.79 -22.18 -12.18
C VAL A 2 46.45 -22.61 -11.57
N PHE A 3 46.34 -22.51 -10.26
CA PHE A 3 45.11 -22.77 -9.51
C PHE A 3 44.21 -21.54 -9.63
N GLY A 4 43.15 -21.64 -10.43
CA GLY A 4 42.09 -20.69 -10.48
C GLY A 4 41.15 -20.86 -9.29
N ALA A 5 41.23 -19.98 -8.32
CA ALA A 5 40.24 -19.87 -7.25
C ALA A 5 38.95 -19.31 -7.81
N ARG A 6 37.88 -20.10 -7.83
CA ARG A 6 36.52 -19.64 -8.10
C ARG A 6 36.01 -18.92 -6.87
N CYS A 7 35.76 -17.62 -7.03
CA CYS A 7 35.02 -16.83 -6.06
C CYS A 7 33.54 -17.24 -6.11
N PRO A 8 32.90 -17.63 -5.01
CA PRO A 8 31.47 -17.87 -5.00
C PRO A 8 30.76 -16.51 -5.06
N LEU A 9 29.91 -16.34 -6.06
CA LEU A 9 28.97 -15.23 -6.16
C LEU A 9 28.05 -15.24 -4.93
N ALA A 10 28.30 -14.33 -4.03
CA ALA A 10 27.38 -14.04 -2.93
C ALA A 10 26.13 -13.41 -3.52
N THR A 11 25.01 -14.08 -3.37
CA THR A 11 23.68 -13.51 -3.57
C THR A 11 23.49 -12.31 -2.63
N PRO A 12 23.04 -11.15 -3.10
CA PRO A 12 22.72 -10.07 -2.18
C PRO A 12 21.41 -10.41 -1.47
N THR A 13 21.54 -10.97 -0.27
CA THR A 13 20.46 -10.97 0.68
C THR A 13 20.22 -9.51 1.04
N ALA A 14 19.10 -8.96 0.59
CA ALA A 14 18.68 -7.63 0.96
C ALA A 14 18.44 -7.56 2.47
N VAL A 15 19.43 -7.12 3.19
CA VAL A 15 19.31 -6.83 4.63
C VAL A 15 18.59 -5.49 4.76
N ARG A 16 17.28 -5.51 4.81
CA ARG A 16 16.51 -4.43 5.39
C ARG A 16 16.79 -4.44 6.88
N GLY A 17 17.64 -3.56 7.34
CA GLY A 17 17.90 -3.42 8.76
C GLY A 17 19.39 -3.27 9.06
N LEU A 18 19.83 -2.02 9.20
CA LEU A 18 20.89 -1.54 10.09
C LEU A 18 21.28 -0.11 9.71
N TRP A 19 20.29 0.77 9.69
CA TRP A 19 20.56 2.20 9.87
C TRP A 19 19.86 2.67 11.14
N HIS A 20 20.41 2.28 12.29
CA HIS A 20 20.15 2.99 13.54
C HIS A 20 21.00 4.26 13.56
N GLY A 21 20.67 5.21 12.67
CA GLY A 21 21.10 6.59 12.84
C GLY A 21 20.34 7.15 14.02
N SER A 22 21.06 7.78 14.94
CA SER A 22 20.54 8.48 16.11
C SER A 22 19.35 9.36 15.70
N TYR A 23 18.16 8.92 16.07
CA TYR A 23 16.92 9.60 15.80
C TYR A 23 16.84 10.87 16.65
N ALA A 24 16.78 12.03 16.02
CA ALA A 24 16.44 13.27 16.70
C ALA A 24 14.99 13.18 17.18
N PRO A 25 14.69 13.41 18.47
CA PRO A 25 13.34 13.41 18.98
C PRO A 25 12.56 14.57 18.34
N GLY A 26 11.58 14.27 17.48
CA GLY A 26 10.71 15.29 16.89
C GLY A 26 10.31 15.09 15.42
N VAL A 27 10.85 14.13 14.70
CA VAL A 27 10.33 13.78 13.36
C VAL A 27 9.23 12.75 13.57
N SER A 28 7.98 13.19 13.57
CA SER A 28 6.86 12.27 13.42
C SER A 28 7.04 11.61 12.05
N GLU A 29 7.25 10.32 12.04
CA GLU A 29 7.31 9.53 10.82
C GLU A 29 6.05 9.80 10.02
N ARG A 30 6.20 10.42 8.84
CA ARG A 30 5.05 10.75 7.99
C ARG A 30 4.59 9.48 7.31
N ILE A 31 3.34 9.12 7.53
CA ILE A 31 2.70 8.01 6.84
C ILE A 31 2.75 8.29 5.33
N ARG A 32 3.34 7.37 4.59
CA ARG A 32 3.43 7.44 3.13
C ARG A 32 2.44 6.47 2.49
N ILE A 33 1.61 6.98 1.60
CA ILE A 33 0.48 6.24 1.03
C ILE A 33 0.50 6.34 -0.49
N VAL A 34 0.35 5.22 -1.15
CA VAL A 34 0.07 5.18 -2.59
C VAL A 34 -1.45 5.07 -2.78
N ILE A 35 -2.05 6.03 -3.50
CA ILE A 35 -3.44 5.95 -3.95
C ILE A 35 -3.45 5.57 -5.42
N ALA A 36 -4.06 4.46 -5.72
CA ALA A 36 -4.04 3.87 -7.05
C ALA A 36 -5.44 3.55 -7.57
N LYS A 37 -5.54 3.58 -8.90
CA LYS A 37 -6.76 3.22 -9.61
C LYS A 37 -6.44 2.09 -10.59
N PRO A 38 -6.60 0.83 -10.15
CA PRO A 38 -6.34 -0.31 -11.00
C PRO A 38 -7.43 -0.50 -12.05
N GLY A 39 -7.04 -1.04 -13.21
CA GLY A 39 -7.94 -1.37 -14.29
C GLY A 39 -8.22 -0.22 -15.24
N LEU A 40 -9.20 -0.42 -16.13
CA LEU A 40 -9.49 0.47 -17.24
C LEU A 40 -10.58 1.52 -16.93
N ASP A 41 -11.04 1.59 -15.70
CA ASP A 41 -12.04 2.55 -15.27
C ASP A 41 -11.48 3.96 -15.20
N GLY A 42 -12.16 4.91 -15.89
CA GLY A 42 -11.74 6.31 -15.95
C GLY A 42 -12.29 7.21 -14.83
N HIS A 43 -13.05 6.69 -13.87
CA HIS A 43 -13.67 7.47 -12.79
C HIS A 43 -12.69 7.74 -11.64
N ASP A 44 -11.81 8.72 -11.82
CA ASP A 44 -10.72 9.02 -10.88
C ASP A 44 -11.03 10.09 -9.82
N ARG A 45 -12.17 10.75 -9.91
CA ARG A 45 -12.53 11.86 -9.03
C ARG A 45 -12.48 11.48 -7.55
N GLY A 46 -13.02 10.32 -7.19
CA GLY A 46 -13.01 9.82 -5.82
C GLY A 46 -11.59 9.58 -5.30
N ALA A 47 -10.75 8.95 -6.10
CA ALA A 47 -9.34 8.70 -5.74
C ALA A 47 -8.56 10.01 -5.52
N LYS A 48 -8.77 11.01 -6.37
CA LYS A 48 -8.14 12.35 -6.25
C LYS A 48 -8.60 13.09 -5.00
N ILE A 49 -9.89 13.02 -4.66
CA ILE A 49 -10.44 13.66 -3.45
C ILE A 49 -9.83 13.01 -2.20
N ILE A 50 -9.75 11.68 -2.15
CA ILE A 50 -9.14 10.96 -1.03
C ILE A 50 -7.66 11.29 -0.91
N ALA A 51 -6.92 11.27 -2.02
CA ALA A 51 -5.51 11.64 -2.04
C ALA A 51 -5.27 13.05 -1.50
N ARG A 52 -6.14 14.01 -1.86
CA ARG A 52 -6.07 15.38 -1.35
C ARG A 52 -6.37 15.46 0.15
N ALA A 53 -7.42 14.79 0.61
CA ALA A 53 -7.79 14.79 2.03
C ALA A 53 -6.67 14.21 2.92
N LEU A 54 -6.04 13.14 2.49
CA LEU A 54 -4.91 12.54 3.20
C LEU A 54 -3.68 13.47 3.21
N ARG A 55 -3.39 14.17 2.11
CA ARG A 55 -2.33 15.19 2.07
C ARG A 55 -2.63 16.37 3.00
N ASP A 56 -3.85 16.88 2.97
CA ASP A 56 -4.29 17.99 3.84
C ASP A 56 -4.22 17.58 5.32
N ALA A 57 -4.33 16.29 5.61
CA ALA A 57 -4.12 15.71 6.94
C ALA A 57 -2.65 15.51 7.34
N GLY A 58 -1.69 15.88 6.47
CA GLY A 58 -0.25 15.83 6.75
C GLY A 58 0.46 14.55 6.34
N MET A 59 -0.19 13.66 5.59
CA MET A 59 0.41 12.43 5.05
C MET A 59 1.13 12.69 3.72
N GLU A 60 2.12 11.88 3.40
CA GLU A 60 2.74 11.86 2.07
C GLU A 60 1.91 10.95 1.16
N VAL A 61 1.38 11.51 0.08
CA VAL A 61 0.50 10.74 -0.81
C VAL A 61 0.98 10.80 -2.24
N VAL A 62 1.20 9.64 -2.82
CA VAL A 62 1.50 9.45 -4.23
C VAL A 62 0.24 8.94 -4.93
N TYR A 63 -0.25 9.69 -5.90
CA TYR A 63 -1.34 9.26 -6.77
C TYR A 63 -0.76 8.74 -8.09
N THR A 64 -0.99 7.47 -8.40
CA THR A 64 -0.38 6.80 -9.57
C THR A 64 -1.02 7.14 -10.89
N GLY A 65 -2.20 7.75 -10.88
CA GLY A 65 -2.95 8.03 -12.10
C GLY A 65 -3.94 6.92 -12.49
N LEU A 66 -4.49 7.08 -13.69
CA LEU A 66 -5.47 6.16 -14.27
C LEU A 66 -4.82 4.93 -14.90
N HIS A 67 -5.62 3.89 -15.11
CA HIS A 67 -5.28 2.72 -15.93
C HIS A 67 -4.03 1.97 -15.46
N GLN A 68 -3.83 1.89 -14.16
CA GLN A 68 -2.69 1.18 -13.59
C GLN A 68 -2.93 -0.32 -13.55
N THR A 69 -1.91 -1.10 -13.87
CA THR A 69 -1.93 -2.54 -13.60
C THR A 69 -1.53 -2.81 -12.15
N PRO A 70 -1.94 -3.95 -11.57
CA PRO A 70 -1.48 -4.34 -10.22
C PRO A 70 0.05 -4.34 -10.08
N GLU A 71 0.77 -4.75 -11.14
CA GLU A 71 2.24 -4.75 -11.18
C GLU A 71 2.81 -3.33 -11.05
N GLN A 72 2.24 -2.37 -11.80
CA GLN A 72 2.66 -0.97 -11.74
C GLN A 72 2.38 -0.35 -10.36
N ILE A 73 1.24 -0.71 -9.75
CA ILE A 73 0.87 -0.25 -8.42
C ILE A 73 1.86 -0.77 -7.38
N VAL A 74 2.16 -2.06 -7.39
CA VAL A 74 3.10 -2.66 -6.45
C VAL A 74 4.51 -2.12 -6.66
N GLN A 75 4.91 -1.88 -7.91
CA GLN A 75 6.19 -1.23 -8.21
C GLN A 75 6.26 0.18 -7.60
N ALA A 76 5.19 0.96 -7.70
CA ALA A 76 5.13 2.28 -7.06
C ALA A 76 5.20 2.17 -5.52
N VAL A 77 4.50 1.22 -4.92
CA VAL A 77 4.56 0.97 -3.47
C VAL A 77 5.98 0.66 -3.01
N VAL A 78 6.69 -0.18 -3.74
CA VAL A 78 8.09 -0.53 -3.43
C VAL A 78 9.04 0.65 -3.64
N GLN A 79 8.90 1.38 -4.74
CA GLN A 79 9.76 2.53 -5.06
C GLN A 79 9.59 3.69 -4.08
N GLU A 80 8.36 3.92 -3.64
CA GLU A 80 8.04 5.00 -2.70
C GLU A 80 8.23 4.59 -1.24
N ASP A 81 8.56 3.33 -0.97
CA ASP A 81 8.64 2.78 0.40
C ASP A 81 7.35 3.11 1.20
N ALA A 82 6.21 2.79 0.62
CA ALA A 82 4.92 3.19 1.14
C ALA A 82 4.48 2.30 2.31
N ASP A 83 3.85 2.91 3.31
CA ASP A 83 3.28 2.22 4.47
C ASP A 83 1.90 1.63 4.17
N ALA A 84 1.20 2.24 3.22
CA ALA A 84 -0.13 1.79 2.83
C ALA A 84 -0.41 2.02 1.34
N VAL A 85 -1.34 1.24 0.80
CA VAL A 85 -1.90 1.43 -0.53
C VAL A 85 -3.42 1.45 -0.50
N GLY A 86 -4.00 2.49 -1.07
CA GLY A 86 -5.44 2.64 -1.25
C GLY A 86 -5.84 2.40 -2.69
N LEU A 87 -6.74 1.44 -2.92
CA LEU A 87 -7.24 1.09 -4.24
C LEU A 87 -8.66 1.62 -4.46
N SER A 88 -8.85 2.41 -5.51
CA SER A 88 -10.18 2.90 -5.90
C SER A 88 -10.70 2.08 -7.09
N VAL A 89 -11.71 1.25 -6.84
CA VAL A 89 -12.27 0.33 -7.86
C VAL A 89 -13.76 0.56 -8.01
N LEU A 90 -14.18 0.98 -9.20
CA LEU A 90 -15.58 1.18 -9.56
C LEU A 90 -16.06 0.17 -10.62
N SER A 91 -15.17 -0.68 -11.11
CA SER A 91 -15.51 -1.79 -12.03
C SER A 91 -15.81 -3.07 -11.24
N GLY A 92 -16.61 -3.97 -11.79
CA GLY A 92 -16.90 -5.26 -11.16
C GLY A 92 -15.71 -6.21 -11.01
N ALA A 93 -14.50 -5.76 -11.34
CA ALA A 93 -13.26 -6.56 -11.24
C ALA A 93 -12.53 -6.42 -9.89
N HIS A 94 -13.19 -5.88 -8.87
CA HIS A 94 -12.57 -5.62 -7.56
C HIS A 94 -11.94 -6.87 -6.93
N MET A 95 -12.63 -8.01 -6.94
CA MET A 95 -12.08 -9.24 -6.35
C MET A 95 -10.74 -9.63 -6.99
N THR A 96 -10.68 -9.64 -8.33
CA THR A 96 -9.46 -10.00 -9.07
C THR A 96 -8.35 -8.98 -8.86
N LEU A 97 -8.67 -7.69 -8.88
CA LEU A 97 -7.68 -6.61 -8.76
C LEU A 97 -7.06 -6.56 -7.36
N PHE A 98 -7.87 -6.69 -6.30
CA PHE A 98 -7.36 -6.76 -4.94
C PHE A 98 -6.53 -8.02 -4.70
N ALA A 99 -7.03 -9.19 -5.11
CA ALA A 99 -6.31 -10.45 -4.95
C ALA A 99 -4.95 -10.42 -5.64
N LYS A 100 -4.90 -9.91 -6.88
CA LYS A 100 -3.65 -9.81 -7.63
C LYS A 100 -2.66 -8.80 -7.01
N THR A 101 -3.15 -7.69 -6.51
CA THR A 101 -2.30 -6.71 -5.83
C THR A 101 -1.71 -7.29 -4.55
N LEU A 102 -2.50 -7.97 -3.72
CA LEU A 102 -2.02 -8.63 -2.50
C LEU A 102 -0.99 -9.72 -2.79
N GLU A 103 -1.24 -10.57 -3.78
CA GLU A 103 -0.29 -11.59 -4.24
C GLU A 103 1.07 -10.97 -4.64
N LEU A 104 1.02 -9.89 -5.41
CA LEU A 104 2.24 -9.21 -5.86
C LEU A 104 2.98 -8.50 -4.71
N LEU A 105 2.28 -7.92 -3.74
CA LEU A 105 2.90 -7.36 -2.54
C LEU A 105 3.65 -8.44 -1.76
N GLU A 106 3.07 -9.62 -1.62
CA GLU A 106 3.73 -10.78 -0.99
C GLU A 106 4.96 -11.23 -1.77
N GLN A 107 4.85 -11.37 -3.11
CA GLN A 107 5.96 -11.76 -3.98
C GLN A 107 7.13 -10.78 -3.93
N HIS A 108 6.86 -9.49 -3.73
CA HIS A 108 7.88 -8.44 -3.60
C HIS A 108 8.41 -8.27 -2.16
N GLY A 109 7.92 -9.07 -1.21
CA GLY A 109 8.37 -9.03 0.18
C GLY A 109 7.94 -7.78 0.96
N VAL A 110 6.84 -7.15 0.55
CA VAL A 110 6.23 -5.97 1.18
C VAL A 110 4.81 -6.26 1.67
N SER A 111 4.62 -7.44 2.23
CA SER A 111 3.33 -7.90 2.79
C SER A 111 2.89 -7.14 4.04
N ASP A 112 3.76 -6.34 4.63
CA ASP A 112 3.52 -5.46 5.76
C ASP A 112 2.78 -4.16 5.36
N VAL A 113 2.70 -3.87 4.06
CA VAL A 113 1.96 -2.71 3.55
C VAL A 113 0.45 -2.89 3.77
N VAL A 114 -0.16 -1.91 4.42
CA VAL A 114 -1.61 -1.93 4.70
C VAL A 114 -2.39 -1.66 3.42
N VAL A 115 -3.23 -2.62 3.01
CA VAL A 115 -4.09 -2.50 1.83
C VAL A 115 -5.49 -2.11 2.25
N PHE A 116 -5.97 -0.98 1.76
CA PHE A 116 -7.36 -0.55 1.93
C PHE A 116 -7.95 -0.14 0.58
N GLY A 117 -9.23 0.00 0.52
CA GLY A 117 -9.84 0.40 -0.74
C GLY A 117 -11.22 0.96 -0.60
N GLY A 118 -11.77 1.35 -1.72
CA GLY A 118 -13.11 1.87 -1.81
C GLY A 118 -13.61 1.95 -3.25
N GLY A 119 -14.85 2.30 -3.38
CA GLY A 119 -15.53 2.40 -4.65
C GLY A 119 -16.93 1.80 -4.56
N ILE A 120 -17.45 1.34 -5.69
CA ILE A 120 -18.72 0.64 -5.73
C ILE A 120 -18.46 -0.86 -5.58
N ILE A 121 -18.38 -1.32 -4.35
CA ILE A 121 -18.13 -2.72 -3.99
C ILE A 121 -19.39 -3.25 -3.28
N PRO A 122 -19.98 -4.36 -3.73
CA PRO A 122 -21.13 -4.96 -3.05
C PRO A 122 -20.78 -5.36 -1.61
N ASP A 123 -21.68 -5.08 -0.68
CA ASP A 123 -21.48 -5.40 0.74
C ASP A 123 -21.21 -6.89 0.98
N GLY A 124 -21.78 -7.76 0.14
CA GLY A 124 -21.55 -9.21 0.18
C GLY A 124 -20.12 -9.64 -0.13
N ASP A 125 -19.36 -8.83 -0.86
CA ASP A 125 -17.99 -9.14 -1.25
C ASP A 125 -16.96 -8.62 -0.24
N ILE A 126 -17.34 -7.70 0.65
CA ILE A 126 -16.45 -7.10 1.63
C ILE A 126 -15.82 -8.14 2.56
N PRO A 127 -16.57 -9.09 3.16
CA PRO A 127 -15.97 -10.13 4.01
C PRO A 127 -14.93 -10.98 3.27
N ALA A 128 -15.15 -11.26 1.99
CA ALA A 128 -14.20 -12.03 1.19
C ALA A 128 -12.91 -11.24 0.92
N LEU A 129 -13.00 -9.94 0.68
CA LEU A 129 -11.85 -9.06 0.51
C LEU A 129 -11.03 -8.94 1.81
N GLU A 130 -11.71 -8.82 2.95
CA GLU A 130 -11.06 -8.78 4.26
C GLU A 130 -10.33 -10.11 4.58
N GLN A 131 -10.93 -11.25 4.21
CA GLN A 131 -10.29 -12.57 4.35
C GLN A 131 -9.06 -12.73 3.44
N LEU A 132 -9.02 -12.06 2.29
CA LEU A 132 -7.85 -12.02 1.42
C LEU A 132 -6.69 -11.19 1.99
N GLY A 133 -6.95 -10.31 2.95
CA GLY A 133 -5.95 -9.46 3.57
C GLY A 133 -6.15 -7.95 3.34
N VAL A 134 -7.29 -7.54 2.79
CA VAL A 134 -7.66 -6.13 2.71
C VAL A 134 -8.05 -5.64 4.10
N ALA A 135 -7.39 -4.62 4.60
CA ALA A 135 -7.61 -4.14 5.95
C ALA A 135 -8.95 -3.39 6.14
N LYS A 136 -9.40 -2.68 5.11
CA LYS A 136 -10.66 -1.94 5.14
C LYS A 136 -11.18 -1.62 3.74
N ILE A 137 -12.50 -1.72 3.58
CA ILE A 137 -13.22 -1.23 2.41
C ILE A 137 -14.13 -0.08 2.85
N PHE A 138 -13.99 1.06 2.17
CA PHE A 138 -14.85 2.22 2.34
C PHE A 138 -15.92 2.24 1.23
N THR A 139 -17.16 2.11 1.64
CA THR A 139 -18.32 2.17 0.72
C THR A 139 -18.74 3.62 0.46
N PRO A 140 -19.55 3.87 -0.59
CA PRO A 140 -20.13 5.19 -0.82
C PRO A 140 -20.90 5.68 0.41
N GLY A 141 -20.56 6.88 0.90
CA GLY A 141 -21.11 7.46 2.14
C GLY A 141 -20.10 7.59 3.26
N ALA A 142 -18.96 6.90 3.20
CA ALA A 142 -17.86 7.16 4.12
C ALA A 142 -17.35 8.59 3.97
N THR A 143 -17.20 9.30 5.08
CA THR A 143 -16.70 10.67 5.07
C THR A 143 -15.17 10.68 4.93
N MET A 144 -14.63 11.82 4.44
CA MET A 144 -13.18 11.99 4.35
C MET A 144 -12.51 11.92 5.73
N ASP A 145 -13.17 12.45 6.75
CA ASP A 145 -12.68 12.45 8.13
C ASP A 145 -12.59 11.02 8.68
N GLU A 146 -13.56 10.16 8.39
CA GLU A 146 -13.52 8.74 8.75
C GLU A 146 -12.36 8.00 8.08
N ILE A 147 -12.11 8.26 6.79
CA ILE A 147 -11.01 7.65 6.06
C ILE A 147 -9.67 8.11 6.65
N VAL A 148 -9.49 9.41 6.88
CA VAL A 148 -8.27 9.98 7.46
C VAL A 148 -8.02 9.43 8.88
N ALA A 149 -9.07 9.40 9.72
CA ALA A 149 -8.97 8.88 11.09
C ALA A 149 -8.59 7.40 11.10
N TRP A 150 -9.22 6.60 10.23
CA TRP A 150 -8.92 5.18 10.12
C TRP A 150 -7.47 4.94 9.67
N VAL A 151 -6.99 5.64 8.65
CA VAL A 151 -5.61 5.52 8.16
C VAL A 151 -4.62 5.85 9.26
N ARG A 152 -4.81 6.95 9.99
CA ARG A 152 -3.94 7.31 11.13
C ARG A 152 -3.91 6.25 12.22
N ALA A 153 -5.05 5.64 12.51
CA ALA A 153 -5.15 4.64 13.57
C ALA A 153 -4.55 3.29 13.17
N ASN A 154 -4.65 2.90 11.90
CA ASN A 154 -4.31 1.55 11.46
C ASN A 154 -2.95 1.46 10.73
N VAL A 155 -2.52 2.50 10.05
CA VAL A 155 -1.22 2.50 9.34
C VAL A 155 -0.08 2.84 10.32
N ALA A 156 -0.25 3.84 11.18
CA ALA A 156 0.75 4.18 12.21
C ALA A 156 0.87 3.11 13.31
N GLY A 157 -0.15 2.26 13.48
CA GLY A 157 -0.15 1.17 14.47
C GLY A 157 0.54 -0.12 13.99
N SER A 158 0.85 -0.25 12.71
CA SER A 158 1.49 -1.47 12.19
C SER A 158 2.93 -1.63 12.65
N GLU A 159 3.61 -0.55 13.03
CA GLU A 159 4.97 -0.60 13.59
C GLU A 159 5.01 -1.02 15.06
N THR A 160 3.89 -0.90 15.78
CA THR A 160 3.84 -1.24 17.22
C THR A 160 3.68 -2.75 17.47
N ASN A 161 3.43 -3.56 16.46
CA ASN A 161 3.15 -4.99 16.60
C ASN A 161 4.35 -5.90 16.29
N ALA A 162 5.53 -5.33 16.06
CA ALA A 162 6.79 -6.06 15.94
C ALA A 162 7.60 -5.99 17.25
N ALA A 163 6.95 -6.26 18.37
CA ALA A 163 7.65 -6.56 19.62
C ALA A 163 7.50 -8.05 19.95
N PRO A 164 8.58 -8.74 20.36
CA PRO A 164 8.60 -10.17 20.66
C PRO A 164 7.70 -10.55 21.83
#